data_8240ee4e6736dec96b214c9eda9a3a28
#
_entry.id   8240ee4e6736dec96b214c9eda9a3a28
#
_cell.length_a   1.000
_cell.length_b   1.000
_cell.length_c   1.000
_cell.angle_alpha   90.00
_cell.angle_beta   90.00
_cell.angle_gamma   90.00
#
_symmetry.space_group_name_H-M   'P 1'
#
loop_
_entity.id
_entity.type
_entity.pdbx_description
1 polymer ?
#
loop_
_entity_poly.entity_id
_entity_poly.type
_entity_poly.pdbx_seq_one_letter_code
_entity_poly.pdbx_strand_id
1 'polypeptide(L)'
;MLFDDTIKTMDTIELREAALVQEVQEVAAQEGRDAAEFVTEAVRVHLAQYRQKRILAETEAWYQLSVETRSSYHGQYVALVNGKIVDSDQDQSRLYFRVREHYGHQPVLIVEGGNQPMPTYRVRSPRRA
;
A
#
# COMPACT_ATOMS: atom_id res chain seq x y z
N MET A 1 -10.13 31.99 -12.43
CA MET A 1 -11.10 31.40 -11.52
C MET A 1 -10.42 30.92 -10.27
N LEU A 2 -10.98 31.28 -9.15
CA LEU A 2 -10.36 31.04 -7.84
C LEU A 2 -10.22 29.54 -7.49
N PHE A 3 -11.05 28.70 -8.06
CA PHE A 3 -11.07 27.27 -7.73
C PHE A 3 -9.85 26.52 -8.23
N ASP A 4 -9.35 26.87 -9.41
CA ASP A 4 -8.20 26.20 -9.99
C ASP A 4 -6.93 26.45 -9.19
N ASP A 5 -6.75 27.68 -8.70
CA ASP A 5 -5.60 28.05 -7.89
C ASP A 5 -5.59 27.31 -6.55
N THR A 6 -6.75 27.17 -5.94
CA THR A 6 -6.89 26.44 -4.66
C THR A 6 -6.53 24.96 -4.83
N ILE A 7 -6.98 24.31 -5.91
CA ILE A 7 -6.67 22.91 -6.21
C ILE A 7 -5.17 22.74 -6.45
N LYS A 8 -4.55 23.63 -7.23
CA LYS A 8 -3.12 23.60 -7.51
C LYS A 8 -2.28 23.73 -6.24
N THR A 9 -2.70 24.59 -5.31
CA THR A 9 -2.01 24.80 -4.04
C THR A 9 -2.02 23.54 -3.20
N MET A 10 -3.12 22.77 -3.21
CA MET A 10 -3.23 21.55 -2.45
C MET A 10 -2.38 20.41 -3.01
N ASP A 11 -2.01 20.48 -4.28
CA ASP A 11 -1.22 19.44 -4.94
C ASP A 11 0.29 19.60 -4.73
N THR A 12 0.72 20.63 -4.02
CA THR A 12 2.15 20.93 -3.82
C THR A 12 2.57 20.67 -2.38
N ILE A 13 3.61 19.86 -2.23
CA ILE A 13 4.27 19.63 -0.94
C ILE A 13 5.71 20.14 -1.05
N GLU A 14 6.14 20.96 -0.08
CA GLU A 14 7.46 21.55 -0.06
C GLU A 14 8.35 20.89 0.99
N LEU A 15 9.61 20.66 0.63
CA LEU A 15 10.65 20.32 1.59
C LEU A 15 11.22 21.63 2.16
N ARG A 16 11.12 21.80 3.48
CA ARG A 16 11.55 23.05 4.16
C ARG A 16 12.80 22.89 4.99
N GLU A 17 13.21 21.66 5.26
CA GLU A 17 14.41 21.40 6.04
C GLU A 17 15.65 21.64 5.18
N ALA A 18 16.38 22.72 5.45
CA ALA A 18 17.48 23.17 4.60
C ALA A 18 18.59 22.11 4.45
N ALA A 19 18.94 21.44 5.54
CA ALA A 19 19.99 20.42 5.51
C ALA A 19 19.59 19.25 4.61
N LEU A 20 18.33 18.82 4.67
CA LEU A 20 17.82 17.74 3.84
C LEU A 20 17.78 18.15 2.37
N VAL A 21 17.32 19.36 2.08
CA VAL A 21 17.30 19.88 0.71
C VAL A 21 18.70 19.90 0.10
N GLN A 22 19.69 20.36 0.86
CA GLN A 22 21.08 20.39 0.41
C GLN A 22 21.60 18.98 0.11
N GLU A 23 21.36 18.04 0.99
CA GLU A 23 21.78 16.65 0.80
C GLU A 23 21.13 16.03 -0.44
N VAL A 24 19.83 16.26 -0.65
CA VAL A 24 19.11 15.82 -1.84
C VAL A 24 19.76 16.38 -3.11
N GLN A 25 20.05 17.68 -3.13
CA GLN A 25 20.67 18.32 -4.29
C GLN A 25 22.06 17.74 -4.59
N GLU A 26 22.86 17.49 -3.57
CA GLU A 26 24.18 16.90 -3.72
C GLU A 26 24.13 15.49 -4.26
N VAL A 27 23.29 14.64 -3.71
CA VAL A 27 23.15 13.25 -4.14
C VAL A 27 22.57 13.17 -5.54
N ALA A 28 21.53 13.96 -5.84
CA ALA A 28 20.95 13.98 -7.18
C ALA A 28 21.97 14.41 -8.22
N ALA A 29 22.80 15.42 -7.92
CA ALA A 29 23.86 15.84 -8.82
C ALA A 29 24.89 14.73 -9.07
N GLN A 30 25.26 13.97 -8.04
CA GLN A 30 26.17 12.83 -8.16
C GLN A 30 25.61 11.75 -9.08
N GLU A 31 24.30 11.53 -9.05
CA GLU A 31 23.61 10.55 -9.87
C GLU A 31 23.26 11.08 -11.27
N GLY A 32 23.49 12.35 -11.53
CA GLY A 32 23.10 12.99 -12.78
C GLY A 32 21.59 13.10 -12.95
N ARG A 33 20.86 13.27 -11.86
CA ARG A 33 19.40 13.33 -11.84
C ARG A 33 18.91 14.69 -11.39
N ASP A 34 17.74 15.07 -11.85
CA ASP A 34 17.02 16.23 -11.33
C ASP A 34 16.60 16.00 -9.88
N ALA A 35 16.81 16.99 -9.02
CA ALA A 35 16.49 16.87 -7.59
C ALA A 35 15.01 16.60 -7.34
N ALA A 36 14.11 17.21 -8.11
CA ALA A 36 12.67 16.98 -7.97
C ALA A 36 12.29 15.54 -8.35
N GLU A 37 12.89 14.99 -9.40
CA GLU A 37 12.69 13.59 -9.79
C GLU A 37 13.22 12.63 -8.74
N PHE A 38 14.40 12.93 -8.18
CA PHE A 38 14.99 12.16 -7.10
C PHE A 38 14.04 12.07 -5.90
N VAL A 39 13.49 13.21 -5.48
CA VAL A 39 12.56 13.25 -4.35
C VAL A 39 11.26 12.52 -4.67
N THR A 40 10.71 12.71 -5.85
CA THR A 40 9.48 12.04 -6.28
C THR A 40 9.63 10.53 -6.22
N GLU A 41 10.75 10.02 -6.73
CA GLU A 41 11.01 8.59 -6.68
C GLU A 41 11.21 8.07 -5.26
N ALA A 42 11.92 8.82 -4.41
CA ALA A 42 12.12 8.46 -3.02
C ALA A 42 10.78 8.34 -2.28
N VAL A 43 9.86 9.27 -2.54
CA VAL A 43 8.53 9.24 -1.95
C VAL A 43 7.74 8.04 -2.47
N ARG A 44 7.78 7.74 -3.77
CA ARG A 44 7.12 6.55 -4.33
C ARG A 44 7.60 5.26 -3.68
N VAL A 45 8.91 5.13 -3.50
CA VAL A 45 9.51 3.96 -2.86
C VAL A 45 9.04 3.84 -1.42
N HIS A 46 9.05 4.93 -0.69
CA HIS A 46 8.61 4.92 0.71
C HIS A 46 7.13 4.57 0.84
N LEU A 47 6.27 5.12 -0.02
CA LEU A 47 4.84 4.81 -0.03
C LEU A 47 4.58 3.35 -0.39
N ALA A 48 5.36 2.79 -1.32
CA ALA A 48 5.25 1.37 -1.66
C ALA A 48 5.60 0.49 -0.46
N GLN A 49 6.66 0.83 0.27
CA GLN A 49 7.04 0.13 1.50
C GLN A 49 5.95 0.24 2.57
N TYR A 50 5.38 1.41 2.74
CA TYR A 50 4.28 1.63 3.68
C TYR A 50 3.09 0.75 3.35
N ARG A 51 2.66 0.72 2.08
CA ARG A 51 1.55 -0.14 1.64
C ARG A 51 1.84 -1.61 1.90
N GLN A 52 3.06 -2.04 1.61
CA GLN A 52 3.46 -3.44 1.83
C GLN A 52 3.41 -3.82 3.30
N LYS A 53 3.90 -2.96 4.18
CA LYS A 53 3.82 -3.20 5.63
C LYS A 53 2.38 -3.28 6.11
N ARG A 54 1.52 -2.41 5.60
CA ARG A 54 0.10 -2.42 5.97
C ARG A 54 -0.58 -3.71 5.50
N ILE A 55 -0.29 -4.17 4.29
CA ILE A 55 -0.86 -5.41 3.76
C ILE A 55 -0.38 -6.62 4.56
N LEU A 56 0.89 -6.65 4.97
CA LEU A 56 1.40 -7.71 5.84
C LEU A 56 0.67 -7.73 7.18
N ALA A 57 0.47 -6.56 7.80
CA ALA A 57 -0.25 -6.46 9.06
C ALA A 57 -1.71 -6.93 8.91
N GLU A 58 -2.37 -6.57 7.83
CA GLU A 58 -3.73 -7.03 7.54
C GLU A 58 -3.77 -8.54 7.29
N THR A 59 -2.76 -9.09 6.62
CA THR A 59 -2.63 -10.54 6.39
C THR A 59 -2.52 -11.28 7.72
N GLU A 60 -1.67 -10.80 8.61
CA GLU A 60 -1.54 -11.39 9.95
C GLU A 60 -2.85 -11.31 10.72
N ALA A 61 -3.53 -10.17 10.65
CA ALA A 61 -4.83 -9.98 11.32
C ALA A 61 -5.87 -10.99 10.81
N TRP A 62 -5.91 -11.23 9.50
CA TRP A 62 -6.82 -12.23 8.92
C TRP A 62 -6.55 -13.61 9.51
N TYR A 63 -5.29 -14.05 9.55
CA TYR A 63 -4.93 -15.39 10.04
C TYR A 63 -5.00 -15.52 11.56
N GLN A 64 -5.09 -14.42 12.29
CA GLN A 64 -5.37 -14.43 13.73
C GLN A 64 -6.86 -14.56 14.04
N LEU A 65 -7.74 -14.32 13.08
CA LEU A 65 -9.17 -14.59 13.25
C LEU A 65 -9.38 -16.09 13.43
N SER A 66 -10.46 -16.45 14.14
CA SER A 66 -10.78 -17.84 14.36
C SER A 66 -11.00 -18.58 13.04
N VAL A 67 -10.71 -19.88 13.01
CA VAL A 67 -10.99 -20.73 11.86
C VAL A 67 -12.47 -20.66 11.49
N GLU A 68 -13.34 -20.58 12.48
CA GLU A 68 -14.79 -20.48 12.27
C GLU A 68 -15.15 -19.21 11.51
N THR A 69 -14.59 -18.06 11.92
CA THR A 69 -14.83 -16.79 11.24
C THR A 69 -14.35 -16.84 9.80
N ARG A 70 -13.11 -17.31 9.60
CA ARG A 70 -12.54 -17.40 8.25
C ARG A 70 -13.32 -18.36 7.36
N SER A 71 -13.73 -19.50 7.92
CA SER A 71 -14.50 -20.52 7.18
C SER A 71 -15.89 -20.04 6.80
N SER A 72 -16.48 -19.14 7.57
CA SER A 72 -17.80 -18.58 7.25
C SER A 72 -17.80 -17.80 5.93
N TYR A 73 -16.63 -17.38 5.44
CA TYR A 73 -16.47 -16.72 4.17
C TYR A 73 -15.97 -17.64 3.05
N HIS A 74 -16.07 -18.95 3.24
CA HIS A 74 -15.68 -19.91 2.21
C HIS A 74 -16.40 -19.63 0.89
N GLY A 75 -15.66 -19.62 -0.20
CA GLY A 75 -16.19 -19.32 -1.53
C GLY A 75 -16.36 -17.82 -1.82
N GLN A 76 -15.91 -16.96 -0.92
CA GLN A 76 -15.95 -15.51 -1.08
C GLN A 76 -14.56 -14.92 -0.95
N TYR A 77 -14.39 -13.73 -1.51
CA TYR A 77 -13.24 -12.86 -1.22
C TYR A 77 -13.64 -11.87 -0.13
N VAL A 78 -12.70 -11.52 0.72
CA VAL A 78 -12.93 -10.70 1.92
C VAL A 78 -11.97 -9.53 1.90
N ALA A 79 -12.48 -8.35 2.21
CA ALA A 79 -11.68 -7.13 2.33
C ALA A 79 -11.46 -6.79 3.80
N LEU A 80 -10.20 -6.54 4.18
CA LEU A 80 -9.82 -6.12 5.53
C LEU A 80 -9.19 -4.74 5.51
N VAL A 81 -9.61 -3.93 6.48
CA VAL A 81 -9.03 -2.62 6.76
C VAL A 81 -8.87 -2.49 8.27
N ASN A 82 -7.64 -2.14 8.71
CA ASN A 82 -7.31 -1.99 10.13
C ASN A 82 -7.68 -3.23 10.96
N GLY A 83 -7.45 -4.42 10.41
CA GLY A 83 -7.73 -5.68 11.06
C GLY A 83 -9.19 -6.08 11.13
N LYS A 84 -10.07 -5.35 10.45
CA LYS A 84 -11.51 -5.61 10.45
C LYS A 84 -11.99 -5.97 9.06
N ILE A 85 -12.91 -6.94 8.99
CA ILE A 85 -13.60 -7.28 7.76
C ILE A 85 -14.59 -6.17 7.45
N VAL A 86 -14.44 -5.55 6.28
CA VAL A 86 -15.29 -4.42 5.87
C VAL A 86 -16.22 -4.74 4.71
N ASP A 87 -15.91 -5.78 3.93
CA ASP A 87 -16.74 -6.17 2.77
C ASP A 87 -16.37 -7.59 2.35
N SER A 88 -17.25 -8.21 1.58
CA SER A 88 -16.99 -9.51 0.96
C SER A 88 -17.81 -9.64 -0.32
N ASP A 89 -17.35 -10.49 -1.23
CA ASP A 89 -18.06 -10.79 -2.49
C ASP A 89 -17.51 -12.10 -3.06
N GLN A 90 -18.35 -12.83 -3.75
CA GLN A 90 -17.91 -14.00 -4.52
C GLN A 90 -17.04 -13.60 -5.72
N ASP A 91 -17.23 -12.38 -6.23
CA ASP A 91 -16.49 -11.85 -7.37
C ASP A 91 -15.41 -10.89 -6.87
N GLN A 92 -14.15 -11.29 -7.06
CA GLN A 92 -13.00 -10.51 -6.62
C GLN A 92 -12.95 -9.12 -7.27
N SER A 93 -13.27 -9.04 -8.54
CA SER A 93 -13.25 -7.78 -9.29
C SER A 93 -14.28 -6.80 -8.76
N ARG A 94 -15.50 -7.26 -8.48
CA ARG A 94 -16.53 -6.42 -7.89
C ARG A 94 -16.12 -5.90 -6.53
N LEU A 95 -15.56 -6.77 -5.69
CA LEU A 95 -15.07 -6.38 -4.37
C LEU A 95 -13.98 -5.32 -4.51
N TYR A 96 -13.02 -5.54 -5.40
CA TYR A 96 -11.93 -4.61 -5.64
C TYR A 96 -12.44 -3.22 -6.04
N PHE A 97 -13.39 -3.14 -6.97
CA PHE A 97 -13.93 -1.86 -7.40
C PHE A 97 -14.67 -1.13 -6.28
N ARG A 98 -15.49 -1.83 -5.50
CA ARG A 98 -16.16 -1.20 -4.35
C ARG A 98 -15.16 -0.68 -3.32
N VAL A 99 -14.14 -1.46 -3.04
CA VAL A 99 -13.09 -1.09 -2.09
C VAL A 99 -12.33 0.14 -2.56
N ARG A 100 -11.94 0.17 -3.84
CA ARG A 100 -11.23 1.34 -4.39
C ARG A 100 -12.09 2.59 -4.39
N GLU A 101 -13.38 2.44 -4.66
CA GLU A 101 -14.32 3.55 -4.64
C GLU A 101 -14.52 4.12 -3.24
N HIS A 102 -14.61 3.26 -2.24
CA HIS A 102 -14.89 3.67 -0.87
C HIS A 102 -13.62 4.11 -0.09
N TYR A 103 -12.52 3.40 -0.27
CA TYR A 103 -11.29 3.62 0.50
C TYR A 103 -10.18 4.34 -0.28
N GLY A 104 -10.37 4.58 -1.58
CA GLY A 104 -9.38 5.27 -2.41
C GLY A 104 -8.04 4.55 -2.44
N HIS A 105 -6.97 5.25 -2.05
CA HIS A 105 -5.61 4.70 -2.02
C HIS A 105 -5.24 4.01 -0.71
N GLN A 106 -6.13 4.01 0.27
CA GLN A 106 -5.87 3.34 1.54
C GLN A 106 -5.58 1.85 1.31
N PRO A 107 -4.54 1.28 1.95
CA PRO A 107 -4.25 -0.14 1.81
C PRO A 107 -5.40 -1.00 2.33
N VAL A 108 -5.87 -1.90 1.49
CA VAL A 108 -6.93 -2.86 1.83
C VAL A 108 -6.46 -4.23 1.40
N LEU A 109 -6.48 -5.19 2.31
CA LEU A 109 -6.20 -6.58 1.97
C LEU A 109 -7.45 -7.21 1.36
N ILE A 110 -7.31 -7.85 0.21
CA ILE A 110 -8.33 -8.73 -0.34
C ILE A 110 -7.78 -10.16 -0.30
N VAL A 111 -8.47 -11.03 0.41
CA VAL A 111 -8.03 -12.41 0.63
C VAL A 111 -9.20 -13.35 0.35
N GLU A 112 -8.87 -14.55 -0.11
CA GLU A 112 -9.87 -15.61 -0.29
C GLU A 112 -10.28 -16.16 1.07
N GLY A 113 -11.58 -16.22 1.35
CA GLY A 113 -12.13 -16.76 2.59
C GLY A 113 -11.92 -18.27 2.68
N GLY A 114 -11.90 -18.79 3.90
CA GLY A 114 -11.68 -20.19 4.17
C GLY A 114 -10.69 -20.43 5.31
N ASN A 115 -10.39 -21.67 5.57
CA ASN A 115 -9.53 -22.07 6.69
C ASN A 115 -8.11 -22.47 6.24
N GLN A 116 -7.67 -22.02 5.07
CA GLN A 116 -6.33 -22.30 4.59
C GLN A 116 -5.30 -21.75 5.59
N PRO A 117 -4.19 -22.48 5.81
CA PRO A 117 -3.12 -21.96 6.65
C PRO A 117 -2.42 -20.77 5.98
N MET A 118 -1.80 -19.94 6.81
CA MET A 118 -1.03 -18.79 6.31
C MET A 118 0.04 -19.27 5.35
N PRO A 119 0.14 -18.69 4.14
CA PRO A 119 1.18 -19.09 3.20
C PRO A 119 2.57 -18.79 3.76
N THR A 120 3.49 -19.72 3.53
CA THR A 120 4.88 -19.55 3.89
C THR A 120 5.66 -19.15 2.64
N TYR A 121 6.23 -17.95 2.67
CA TYR A 121 7.05 -17.48 1.56
C TYR A 121 8.50 -17.79 1.83
N ARG A 122 9.13 -18.54 0.92
CA ARG A 122 10.58 -18.73 0.95
C ARG A 122 11.23 -17.67 0.07
N VAL A 123 12.05 -16.84 0.70
CA VAL A 123 12.91 -15.94 -0.05
C VAL A 123 14.08 -16.77 -0.57
N ARG A 124 14.16 -16.94 -1.89
CA ARG A 124 15.33 -17.58 -2.50
C ARG A 124 16.45 -16.54 -2.57
N SER A 125 17.53 -16.82 -1.86
CA SER A 125 18.75 -16.07 -2.09
C SER A 125 19.26 -16.33 -3.51
N PRO A 126 19.74 -15.28 -4.22
CA PRO A 126 20.33 -15.49 -5.53
C PRO A 126 21.47 -16.52 -5.42
N ARG A 127 21.41 -17.56 -6.23
CA ARG A 127 22.52 -18.50 -6.30
C ARG A 127 23.70 -17.79 -6.95
N ARG A 128 24.82 -17.82 -6.25
CA ARG A 128 26.07 -17.44 -6.91
C ARG A 128 26.42 -18.48 -7.95
N ALA A 129 26.64 -18.01 -9.14
CA ALA A 129 27.09 -18.86 -10.22
C ALA A 129 28.49 -19.40 -9.93
#